data_e1943eb4b67d8b4bafc0105224c237d2
#
_entry.id   e1943eb4b67d8b4bafc0105224c237d2
#
_cell.length_a   1.000
_cell.length_b   1.000
_cell.length_c   1.000
_cell.angle_alpha   90.00
_cell.angle_beta   90.00
_cell.angle_gamma   90.00
#
_symmetry.space_group_name_H-M   'P 1'
#
loop_
_entity.id
_entity.type
_entity.pdbx_description
1 polymer ?
#
loop_
_entity_poly.entity_id
_entity_poly.type
_entity_poly.pdbx_seq_one_letter_code
_entity_poly.pdbx_strand_id
1 'polypeptide(L)'
;MQPMPKSPLRPGIALAVLVAGHFFASVFMRNLGAGIGEIADPWAAKIAKFFYSAFTFTVGHLAPFMAIFILFVIYRIWRGKNIQWGIDILGVLLTVRCFVIFVLLNLLLLSQLRAGGLLLMQLILFLPVITLNFGWLYWRLDTGARMKGQRHIRFAEDDESPSPFDYFYIATRTLLQFEPTGASGTSRLMKALFVIHGVMMLDLVALTLSRAISLASGG
;
A
#
# COMPACT_ATOMS: atom_id res chain seq x y z
N MET A 1 -3.98 -33.45 19.18
CA MET A 1 -2.97 -32.58 18.58
C MET A 1 -3.39 -32.33 17.15
N GLN A 2 -3.97 -31.17 16.85
CA GLN A 2 -4.24 -30.77 15.46
C GLN A 2 -2.89 -30.51 14.77
N PRO A 3 -2.68 -31.00 13.53
CA PRO A 3 -1.47 -30.69 12.79
C PRO A 3 -1.39 -29.18 12.59
N MET A 4 -0.27 -28.59 12.99
CA MET A 4 -0.02 -27.17 12.76
C MET A 4 -0.18 -26.85 11.28
N PRO A 5 -0.87 -25.73 10.92
CA PRO A 5 -1.06 -25.34 9.53
C PRO A 5 0.29 -25.14 8.84
N LYS A 6 0.56 -25.93 7.82
CA LYS A 6 1.82 -26.03 7.08
C LYS A 6 2.03 -24.88 6.07
N SER A 7 1.53 -23.69 6.24
CA SER A 7 1.92 -22.64 5.31
C SER A 7 2.50 -21.42 6.01
N PRO A 8 3.82 -21.40 6.22
CA PRO A 8 4.49 -20.11 6.34
C PRO A 8 4.14 -19.28 5.11
N LEU A 9 4.11 -17.95 5.25
CA LEU A 9 4.06 -17.03 4.12
C LEU A 9 4.85 -17.63 2.95
N ARG A 10 4.22 -17.84 1.80
CA ARG A 10 4.94 -18.27 0.61
C ARG A 10 5.90 -17.13 0.24
N PRO A 11 7.20 -17.23 0.58
CA PRO A 11 8.09 -16.06 0.56
C PRO A 11 8.26 -15.47 -0.83
N GLY A 12 8.15 -16.30 -1.88
CA GLY A 12 8.20 -15.84 -3.26
C GLY A 12 6.99 -14.97 -3.65
N ILE A 13 5.78 -15.34 -3.20
CA ILE A 13 4.57 -14.54 -3.46
C ILE A 13 4.65 -13.22 -2.68
N ALA A 14 5.04 -13.27 -1.40
CA ALA A 14 5.21 -12.06 -0.59
C ALA A 14 6.21 -11.09 -1.23
N LEU A 15 7.36 -11.60 -1.67
CA LEU A 15 8.37 -10.79 -2.35
C LEU A 15 7.83 -10.18 -3.65
N ALA A 16 7.15 -10.96 -4.50
CA ALA A 16 6.59 -10.47 -5.75
C ALA A 16 5.58 -9.33 -5.52
N VAL A 17 4.70 -9.48 -4.54
CA VAL A 17 3.73 -8.45 -4.14
C VAL A 17 4.42 -7.17 -3.68
N LEU A 18 5.43 -7.29 -2.81
CA LEU A 18 6.16 -6.14 -2.29
C LEU A 18 6.95 -5.43 -3.39
N VAL A 19 7.61 -6.17 -4.27
CA VAL A 19 8.33 -5.60 -5.44
C VAL A 19 7.35 -4.86 -6.36
N ALA A 20 6.18 -5.44 -6.66
CA ALA A 20 5.14 -4.78 -7.44
C ALA A 20 4.64 -3.49 -6.75
N GLY A 21 4.38 -3.52 -5.44
CA GLY A 21 3.99 -2.35 -4.66
C GLY A 21 5.04 -1.23 -4.72
N HIS A 22 6.31 -1.57 -4.54
CA HIS A 22 7.42 -0.62 -4.67
C HIS A 22 7.57 -0.06 -6.08
N PHE A 23 7.32 -0.87 -7.11
CA PHE A 23 7.32 -0.42 -8.51
C PHE A 23 6.24 0.65 -8.74
N PHE A 24 4.98 0.37 -8.39
CA PHE A 24 3.89 1.33 -8.54
C PHE A 24 4.13 2.61 -7.73
N ALA A 25 4.62 2.49 -6.49
CA ALA A 25 5.00 3.64 -5.67
C ALA A 25 6.11 4.47 -6.33
N SER A 26 7.06 3.84 -7.02
CA SER A 26 8.12 4.54 -7.75
C SER A 26 7.60 5.24 -8.99
N VAL A 27 6.70 4.60 -9.75
CA VAL A 27 6.02 5.21 -10.90
C VAL A 27 5.20 6.43 -10.46
N PHE A 28 4.45 6.32 -9.35
CA PHE A 28 3.73 7.45 -8.75
C PHE A 28 4.65 8.64 -8.51
N MET A 29 5.75 8.43 -7.80
CA MET A 29 6.68 9.50 -7.42
C MET A 29 7.37 10.13 -8.64
N ARG A 30 7.69 9.35 -9.68
CA ARG A 30 8.24 9.88 -10.93
C ARG A 30 7.26 10.80 -11.65
N ASN A 31 5.99 10.40 -11.74
CA ASN A 31 4.94 11.22 -12.33
C ASN A 31 4.67 12.48 -11.48
N LEU A 32 4.73 12.39 -10.15
CA LEU A 32 4.64 13.56 -9.28
C LEU A 32 5.74 14.56 -9.59
N GLY A 33 6.98 14.10 -9.75
CA GLY A 33 8.11 14.98 -10.08
C GLY A 33 7.91 15.77 -11.36
N ALA A 34 7.34 15.16 -12.40
CA ALA A 34 7.00 15.84 -13.65
C ALA A 34 5.88 16.89 -13.46
N GLY A 35 4.99 16.70 -12.49
CA GLY A 35 3.83 17.57 -12.24
C GLY A 35 4.00 18.61 -11.14
N ILE A 36 5.13 18.67 -10.44
CA ILE A 36 5.33 19.65 -9.34
C ILE A 36 5.16 21.09 -9.81
N GLY A 37 5.58 21.41 -11.05
CA GLY A 37 5.42 22.74 -11.64
C GLY A 37 3.97 23.16 -11.90
N GLU A 38 3.03 22.20 -11.93
CA GLU A 38 1.60 22.43 -12.14
C GLU A 38 0.84 22.76 -10.84
N ILE A 39 1.50 22.66 -9.69
CA ILE A 39 0.92 22.97 -8.39
C ILE A 39 0.91 24.48 -8.20
N ALA A 40 -0.28 25.09 -8.22
CA ALA A 40 -0.43 26.53 -8.13
C ALA A 40 -0.15 27.07 -6.70
N ASP A 41 -0.49 26.27 -5.67
CA ASP A 41 -0.26 26.64 -4.27
C ASP A 41 1.23 26.51 -3.90
N PRO A 42 1.92 27.61 -3.54
CA PRO A 42 3.35 27.60 -3.21
C PRO A 42 3.69 26.71 -2.02
N TRP A 43 2.79 26.60 -1.02
CA TRP A 43 3.01 25.77 0.15
C TRP A 43 2.92 24.28 -0.19
N ALA A 44 1.88 23.87 -0.92
CA ALA A 44 1.72 22.50 -1.39
C ALA A 44 2.88 22.10 -2.34
N ALA A 45 3.31 22.99 -3.24
CA ALA A 45 4.45 22.77 -4.11
C ALA A 45 5.76 22.57 -3.32
N LYS A 46 5.98 23.36 -2.25
CA LYS A 46 7.16 23.21 -1.38
C LYS A 46 7.20 21.87 -0.68
N ILE A 47 6.06 21.41 -0.16
CA ILE A 47 5.97 20.10 0.50
C ILE A 47 6.14 18.96 -0.50
N ALA A 48 5.45 19.02 -1.65
CA ALA A 48 5.60 18.03 -2.70
C ALA A 48 7.05 17.91 -3.17
N LYS A 49 7.74 19.06 -3.36
CA LYS A 49 9.16 19.13 -3.72
C LYS A 49 10.07 18.53 -2.65
N PHE A 50 9.79 18.78 -1.37
CA PHE A 50 10.54 18.19 -0.26
C PHE A 50 10.46 16.64 -0.29
N PHE A 51 9.25 16.08 -0.34
CA PHE A 51 9.06 14.63 -0.40
C PHE A 51 9.63 14.02 -1.67
N TYR A 52 9.49 14.70 -2.81
CA TYR A 52 10.09 14.27 -4.07
C TYR A 52 11.62 14.26 -4.01
N SER A 53 12.24 15.29 -3.43
CA SER A 53 13.69 15.37 -3.25
C SER A 53 14.20 14.26 -2.31
N ALA A 54 13.51 14.04 -1.19
CA ALA A 54 13.82 12.94 -0.28
C ALA A 54 13.70 11.57 -0.97
N PHE A 55 12.65 11.39 -1.80
CA PHE A 55 12.48 10.20 -2.59
C PHE A 55 13.59 10.01 -3.62
N THR A 56 13.91 11.03 -4.42
CA THR A 56 14.94 10.95 -5.46
C THR A 56 16.32 10.73 -4.85
N PHE A 57 16.62 11.36 -3.72
CA PHE A 57 17.83 11.09 -2.96
C PHE A 57 17.89 9.62 -2.53
N THR A 58 16.80 9.11 -1.95
CA THR A 58 16.69 7.72 -1.48
C THR A 58 16.82 6.74 -2.66
N VAL A 59 16.11 6.98 -3.76
CA VAL A 59 16.17 6.11 -4.95
C VAL A 59 17.54 6.20 -5.62
N GLY A 60 18.10 7.40 -5.80
CA GLY A 60 19.40 7.57 -6.44
C GLY A 60 20.55 6.91 -5.69
N HIS A 61 20.56 7.01 -4.38
CA HIS A 61 21.68 6.49 -3.55
C HIS A 61 21.41 5.08 -3.00
N LEU A 62 20.15 4.76 -2.66
CA LEU A 62 19.83 3.46 -2.06
C LEU A 62 19.27 2.42 -3.05
N ALA A 63 18.91 2.80 -4.28
CA ALA A 63 18.40 1.83 -5.27
C ALA A 63 19.38 0.67 -5.54
N PRO A 64 20.68 0.89 -5.72
CA PRO A 64 21.60 -0.22 -5.91
C PRO A 64 21.64 -1.14 -4.67
N PHE A 65 21.62 -0.58 -3.46
CA PHE A 65 21.55 -1.36 -2.22
C PHE A 65 20.23 -2.14 -2.10
N MET A 66 19.11 -1.51 -2.48
CA MET A 66 17.80 -2.17 -2.52
C MET A 66 17.78 -3.31 -3.54
N ALA A 67 18.37 -3.11 -4.71
CA ALA A 67 18.49 -4.18 -5.71
C ALA A 67 19.33 -5.36 -5.20
N ILE A 68 20.49 -5.07 -4.59
CA ILE A 68 21.34 -6.08 -3.97
C ILE A 68 20.59 -6.79 -2.84
N PHE A 69 19.85 -6.04 -2.01
CA PHE A 69 19.04 -6.61 -0.93
C PHE A 69 17.94 -7.54 -1.46
N ILE A 70 17.22 -7.12 -2.50
CA ILE A 70 16.21 -7.97 -3.15
C ILE A 70 16.84 -9.24 -3.73
N LEU A 71 17.98 -9.13 -4.43
CA LEU A 71 18.71 -10.27 -4.94
C LEU A 71 19.19 -11.21 -3.83
N PHE A 72 19.66 -10.67 -2.70
CA PHE A 72 19.99 -11.44 -1.51
C PHE A 72 18.77 -12.18 -0.95
N VAL A 73 17.61 -11.53 -0.87
CA VAL A 73 16.35 -12.15 -0.42
C VAL A 73 15.96 -13.29 -1.38
N ILE A 74 16.02 -13.07 -2.70
CA ILE A 74 15.76 -14.10 -3.73
C ILE A 74 16.70 -15.29 -3.55
N TYR A 75 18.00 -15.04 -3.42
CA TYR A 75 19.00 -16.08 -3.21
C TYR A 75 18.73 -16.92 -1.95
N ARG A 76 18.35 -16.27 -0.85
CA ARG A 76 18.01 -16.94 0.41
C ARG A 76 16.75 -17.79 0.27
N ILE A 77 15.72 -17.29 -0.44
CA ILE A 77 14.50 -18.05 -0.75
C ILE A 77 14.85 -19.28 -1.59
N TRP A 78 15.64 -19.09 -2.64
CA TRP A 78 16.09 -20.19 -3.50
C TRP A 78 16.86 -21.28 -2.75
N ARG A 79 17.65 -20.89 -1.75
CA ARG A 79 18.38 -21.81 -0.85
C ARG A 79 17.49 -22.43 0.23
N GLY A 80 16.17 -22.18 0.23
CA GLY A 80 15.25 -22.70 1.25
C GLY A 80 15.49 -22.16 2.66
N LYS A 81 16.23 -21.04 2.80
CA LYS A 81 16.54 -20.45 4.11
C LYS A 81 15.44 -19.45 4.51
N ASN A 82 15.12 -19.41 5.80
CA ASN A 82 14.20 -18.42 6.32
C ASN A 82 14.76 -17.00 6.17
N ILE A 83 14.02 -16.12 5.51
CA ILE A 83 14.34 -14.71 5.26
C ILE A 83 13.17 -13.79 5.62
N GLN A 84 12.31 -14.23 6.54
CA GLN A 84 11.09 -13.50 6.91
C GLN A 84 11.37 -12.04 7.30
N TRP A 85 12.46 -11.78 8.03
CA TRP A 85 12.86 -10.43 8.42
C TRP A 85 13.12 -9.51 7.20
N GLY A 86 13.69 -10.04 6.13
CA GLY A 86 13.93 -9.26 4.90
C GLY A 86 12.63 -8.89 4.21
N ILE A 87 11.66 -9.80 4.16
CA ILE A 87 10.32 -9.54 3.64
C ILE A 87 9.60 -8.51 4.53
N ASP A 88 9.75 -8.61 5.84
CA ASP A 88 9.14 -7.67 6.79
C ASP A 88 9.71 -6.24 6.63
N ILE A 89 11.02 -6.10 6.42
CA ILE A 89 11.65 -4.80 6.12
C ILE A 89 11.06 -4.20 4.83
N LEU A 90 10.99 -4.97 3.74
CA LEU A 90 10.40 -4.49 2.49
C LEU A 90 8.93 -4.07 2.67
N GLY A 91 8.17 -4.83 3.46
CA GLY A 91 6.78 -4.52 3.75
C GLY A 91 6.60 -3.25 4.59
N VAL A 92 7.42 -3.05 5.61
CA VAL A 92 7.41 -1.80 6.41
C VAL A 92 7.77 -0.60 5.54
N LEU A 93 8.79 -0.72 4.68
CA LEU A 93 9.16 0.34 3.74
C LEU A 93 8.03 0.66 2.76
N LEU A 94 7.32 -0.36 2.25
CA LEU A 94 6.15 -0.14 1.39
C LEU A 94 5.04 0.58 2.16
N THR A 95 4.79 0.20 3.41
CA THR A 95 3.78 0.84 4.26
C THR A 95 4.08 2.31 4.49
N VAL A 96 5.32 2.64 4.85
CA VAL A 96 5.75 4.05 4.99
C VAL A 96 5.54 4.82 3.68
N ARG A 97 5.95 4.25 2.55
CA ARG A 97 5.74 4.88 1.23
C ARG A 97 4.26 5.05 0.88
N CYS A 98 3.41 4.08 1.21
CA CYS A 98 1.97 4.17 0.99
C CYS A 98 1.37 5.37 1.74
N PHE A 99 1.72 5.55 3.02
CA PHE A 99 1.27 6.70 3.80
C PHE A 99 1.81 8.04 3.27
N VAL A 100 3.07 8.10 2.87
CA VAL A 100 3.65 9.31 2.24
C VAL A 100 2.90 9.66 0.95
N ILE A 101 2.63 8.68 0.09
CA ILE A 101 1.87 8.87 -1.14
C ILE A 101 0.45 9.34 -0.83
N PHE A 102 -0.21 8.77 0.18
CA PHE A 102 -1.54 9.21 0.62
C PHE A 102 -1.55 10.69 1.03
N VAL A 103 -0.60 11.12 1.86
CA VAL A 103 -0.46 12.52 2.24
C VAL A 103 -0.22 13.42 1.03
N LEU A 104 0.64 13.02 0.11
CA LEU A 104 0.90 13.78 -1.12
C LEU A 104 -0.34 13.87 -2.01
N LEU A 105 -1.11 12.79 -2.15
CA LEU A 105 -2.38 12.82 -2.89
C LEU A 105 -3.37 13.80 -2.27
N ASN A 106 -3.52 13.80 -0.94
CA ASN A 106 -4.36 14.76 -0.24
C ASN A 106 -3.92 16.21 -0.51
N LEU A 107 -2.62 16.48 -0.44
CA LEU A 107 -2.08 17.80 -0.76
C LEU A 107 -2.37 18.22 -2.22
N LEU A 108 -2.25 17.29 -3.17
CA LEU A 108 -2.56 17.55 -4.58
C LEU A 108 -4.05 17.79 -4.79
N LEU A 109 -4.92 17.03 -4.13
CA LEU A 109 -6.38 17.19 -4.22
C LEU A 109 -6.86 18.51 -3.63
N LEU A 110 -6.25 18.96 -2.53
CA LEU A 110 -6.57 20.22 -1.86
C LEU A 110 -5.94 21.43 -2.58
N SER A 111 -4.87 21.23 -3.34
CA SER A 111 -4.21 22.30 -4.09
C SER A 111 -4.92 22.61 -5.41
N GLN A 112 -4.80 23.85 -5.87
CA GLN A 112 -5.26 24.23 -7.21
C GLN A 112 -4.26 23.70 -8.26
N LEU A 113 -4.51 22.50 -8.78
CA LEU A 113 -3.76 21.94 -9.90
C LEU A 113 -4.28 22.50 -11.22
N ARG A 114 -3.35 22.93 -12.09
CA ARG A 114 -3.67 23.38 -13.46
C ARG A 114 -4.00 22.21 -14.38
N ALA A 115 -3.41 21.03 -14.13
CA ALA A 115 -3.58 19.84 -14.96
C ALA A 115 -4.42 18.77 -14.25
N GLY A 116 -5.71 18.67 -14.57
CA GLY A 116 -6.60 17.63 -14.03
C GLY A 116 -6.19 16.20 -14.39
N GLY A 117 -5.54 16.01 -15.55
CA GLY A 117 -5.02 14.71 -15.98
C GLY A 117 -3.92 14.15 -15.07
N LEU A 118 -3.08 14.99 -14.50
CA LEU A 118 -2.06 14.58 -13.53
C LEU A 118 -2.71 13.92 -12.30
N LEU A 119 -3.75 14.55 -11.77
CA LEU A 119 -4.46 14.07 -10.60
C LEU A 119 -5.08 12.68 -10.84
N LEU A 120 -5.78 12.52 -11.97
CA LEU A 120 -6.38 11.23 -12.34
C LEU A 120 -5.30 10.12 -12.45
N MET A 121 -4.18 10.43 -13.09
CA MET A 121 -3.07 9.49 -13.20
C MET A 121 -2.50 9.10 -11.82
N GLN A 122 -2.35 10.06 -10.92
CA GLN A 122 -1.88 9.83 -9.56
C GLN A 122 -2.86 8.94 -8.76
N LEU A 123 -4.16 9.17 -8.89
CA LEU A 123 -5.18 8.34 -8.28
C LEU A 123 -5.10 6.89 -8.79
N ILE A 124 -5.05 6.70 -10.11
CA ILE A 124 -4.95 5.36 -10.72
C ILE A 124 -3.68 4.63 -10.24
N LEU A 125 -2.56 5.32 -10.13
CA LEU A 125 -1.30 4.72 -9.66
C LEU A 125 -1.32 4.39 -8.17
N PHE A 126 -2.11 5.10 -7.36
CA PHE A 126 -2.22 4.85 -5.93
C PHE A 126 -3.05 3.60 -5.60
N LEU A 127 -4.07 3.27 -6.40
CA LEU A 127 -4.93 2.11 -6.15
C LEU A 127 -4.16 0.78 -5.99
N PRO A 128 -3.24 0.40 -6.90
CA PRO A 128 -2.44 -0.79 -6.68
C PRO A 128 -1.49 -0.67 -5.48
N VAL A 129 -0.95 0.51 -5.16
CA VAL A 129 -0.08 0.69 -3.99
C VAL A 129 -0.82 0.39 -2.70
N ILE A 130 -2.01 0.98 -2.50
CA ILE A 130 -2.79 0.78 -1.28
C ILE A 130 -3.29 -0.66 -1.17
N THR A 131 -3.78 -1.24 -2.27
CA THR A 131 -4.27 -2.64 -2.29
C THR A 131 -3.16 -3.64 -1.95
N LEU A 132 -1.99 -3.51 -2.58
CA LEU A 132 -0.85 -4.41 -2.34
C LEU A 132 -0.29 -4.23 -0.92
N ASN A 133 -0.26 -3.00 -0.41
CA ASN A 133 0.20 -2.72 0.95
C ASN A 133 -0.74 -3.34 2.00
N PHE A 134 -2.04 -3.03 1.94
CA PHE A 134 -2.98 -3.53 2.94
C PHE A 134 -3.24 -5.04 2.80
N GLY A 135 -3.26 -5.57 1.57
CA GLY A 135 -3.34 -7.01 1.35
C GLY A 135 -2.16 -7.76 1.98
N TRP A 136 -0.93 -7.22 1.82
CA TRP A 136 0.26 -7.77 2.46
C TRP A 136 0.20 -7.63 4.00
N LEU A 137 -0.22 -6.48 4.54
CA LEU A 137 -0.36 -6.27 6.00
C LEU A 137 -1.35 -7.26 6.61
N TYR A 138 -2.52 -7.43 6.00
CA TYR A 138 -3.54 -8.38 6.47
C TYR A 138 -3.00 -9.80 6.47
N TRP A 139 -2.42 -10.23 5.34
CA TRP A 139 -1.82 -11.55 5.22
C TRP A 139 -0.71 -11.78 6.24
N ARG A 140 0.22 -10.83 6.37
CA ARG A 140 1.37 -10.95 7.27
C ARG A 140 0.98 -11.05 8.74
N LEU A 141 0.07 -10.18 9.18
CA LEU A 141 -0.36 -10.11 10.57
C LEU A 141 -1.22 -11.33 10.96
N ASP A 142 -2.18 -11.72 10.12
CA ASP A 142 -3.03 -12.86 10.40
C ASP A 142 -2.26 -14.19 10.36
N THR A 143 -1.35 -14.37 9.38
CA THR A 143 -0.48 -15.55 9.32
C THR A 143 0.41 -15.63 10.55
N GLY A 144 0.97 -14.50 11.01
CA GLY A 144 1.77 -14.44 12.23
C GLY A 144 0.97 -14.83 13.49
N ALA A 145 -0.30 -14.46 13.55
CA ALA A 145 -1.20 -14.84 14.63
C ALA A 145 -1.58 -16.34 14.58
N ARG A 146 -1.90 -16.83 13.38
CA ARG A 146 -2.24 -18.25 13.17
C ARG A 146 -1.13 -19.19 13.58
N MET A 147 0.14 -18.84 13.35
CA MET A 147 1.30 -19.59 13.84
C MET A 147 1.34 -19.69 15.39
N LYS A 148 0.67 -18.76 16.10
CA LYS A 148 0.54 -18.75 17.57
C LYS A 148 -0.81 -19.31 18.04
N GLY A 149 -1.59 -19.97 17.15
CA GLY A 149 -2.92 -20.50 17.47
C GLY A 149 -4.01 -19.43 17.62
N GLN A 150 -3.75 -18.20 17.17
CA GLN A 150 -4.70 -17.09 17.20
C GLN A 150 -5.15 -16.73 15.77
N ARG A 151 -6.29 -16.06 15.64
CA ARG A 151 -6.78 -15.54 14.38
C ARG A 151 -7.02 -14.03 14.53
N HIS A 152 -6.50 -13.23 13.60
CA HIS A 152 -6.77 -11.78 13.56
C HIS A 152 -7.90 -11.44 12.60
N ILE A 153 -8.14 -12.30 11.60
CA ILE A 153 -9.23 -12.14 10.63
C ILE A 153 -10.08 -13.42 10.64
N ARG A 154 -11.40 -13.24 10.72
CA ARG A 154 -12.40 -14.29 10.47
C ARG A 154 -13.01 -14.03 9.11
N PHE A 155 -12.90 -14.99 8.21
CA PHE A 155 -13.55 -14.97 6.90
C PHE A 155 -14.97 -15.49 7.01
N ALA A 156 -15.90 -14.99 6.15
CA ALA A 156 -17.30 -15.37 6.18
C ALA A 156 -17.51 -16.86 5.82
N GLU A 157 -16.66 -17.41 4.96
CA GLU A 157 -16.72 -18.80 4.51
C GLU A 157 -16.05 -19.79 5.47
N ASP A 158 -15.71 -19.36 6.70
CA ASP A 158 -15.08 -20.14 7.77
C ASP A 158 -13.86 -20.95 7.29
N ASP A 159 -13.11 -20.40 6.35
CA ASP A 159 -11.93 -21.02 5.77
C ASP A 159 -10.83 -21.15 6.83
N GLU A 160 -10.51 -22.39 7.20
CA GLU A 160 -9.48 -22.67 8.20
C GLU A 160 -8.08 -22.26 7.73
N SER A 161 -7.87 -22.18 6.42
CA SER A 161 -6.56 -21.86 5.82
C SER A 161 -6.67 -20.93 4.62
N PRO A 162 -6.94 -19.61 4.85
CA PRO A 162 -7.07 -18.66 3.77
C PRO A 162 -5.79 -18.57 2.95
N SER A 163 -5.98 -18.43 1.64
CA SER A 163 -4.90 -18.22 0.69
C SER A 163 -4.41 -16.76 0.73
N PRO A 164 -3.22 -16.43 0.21
CA PRO A 164 -2.82 -15.05 0.05
C PRO A 164 -3.84 -14.21 -0.72
N PHE A 165 -4.50 -14.81 -1.72
CA PHE A 165 -5.50 -14.13 -2.55
C PHE A 165 -6.68 -13.59 -1.73
N ASP A 166 -7.12 -14.29 -0.69
CA ASP A 166 -8.26 -13.87 0.13
C ASP A 166 -7.98 -12.55 0.86
N TYR A 167 -6.75 -12.33 1.29
CA TYR A 167 -6.35 -11.06 1.92
C TYR A 167 -6.30 -9.90 0.92
N PHE A 168 -5.82 -10.14 -0.32
CA PHE A 168 -5.85 -9.14 -1.38
C PHE A 168 -7.27 -8.87 -1.86
N TYR A 169 -8.12 -9.89 -1.89
CA TYR A 169 -9.54 -9.75 -2.19
C TYR A 169 -10.24 -8.83 -1.18
N ILE A 170 -10.01 -9.04 0.15
CA ILE A 170 -10.52 -8.13 1.18
C ILE A 170 -10.00 -6.71 0.99
N ALA A 171 -8.70 -6.54 0.71
CA ALA A 171 -8.13 -5.22 0.48
C ALA A 171 -8.78 -4.53 -0.73
N THR A 172 -9.00 -5.27 -1.83
CA THR A 172 -9.70 -4.76 -3.01
C THR A 172 -11.15 -4.41 -2.71
N ARG A 173 -11.86 -5.23 -1.93
CA ARG A 173 -13.25 -4.95 -1.54
C ARG A 173 -13.35 -3.72 -0.65
N THR A 174 -12.43 -3.54 0.29
CA THR A 174 -12.36 -2.33 1.13
C THR A 174 -12.18 -1.07 0.28
N LEU A 175 -11.41 -1.15 -0.81
CA LEU A 175 -11.25 -0.07 -1.77
C LEU A 175 -12.57 0.32 -2.46
N LEU A 176 -13.45 -0.66 -2.75
CA LEU A 176 -14.71 -0.43 -3.46
C LEU A 176 -15.88 -0.11 -2.52
N GLN A 177 -15.88 -0.64 -1.30
CA GLN A 177 -17.01 -0.61 -0.38
C GLN A 177 -16.70 0.14 0.93
N PHE A 178 -15.47 0.64 1.11
CA PHE A 178 -14.96 1.33 2.31
C PHE A 178 -14.96 0.48 3.59
N GLU A 179 -15.33 -0.80 3.48
CA GLU A 179 -15.33 -1.76 4.57
C GLU A 179 -14.90 -3.15 4.10
N PRO A 180 -14.32 -3.98 4.97
CA PRO A 180 -13.83 -5.32 4.64
C PRO A 180 -14.98 -6.33 4.55
N THR A 181 -15.82 -6.22 3.52
CA THR A 181 -16.95 -7.12 3.32
C THR A 181 -16.49 -8.57 3.14
N GLY A 182 -17.13 -9.50 3.84
CA GLY A 182 -16.77 -10.93 3.82
C GLY A 182 -15.65 -11.31 4.81
N ALA A 183 -15.19 -10.36 5.64
CA ALA A 183 -14.24 -10.63 6.70
C ALA A 183 -14.46 -9.71 7.90
N SER A 184 -14.13 -10.18 9.11
CA SER A 184 -14.19 -9.39 10.33
C SER A 184 -12.88 -9.45 11.10
N GLY A 185 -12.44 -8.29 11.60
CA GLY A 185 -11.27 -8.22 12.48
C GLY A 185 -11.61 -8.73 13.88
N THR A 186 -10.86 -9.72 14.39
CA THR A 186 -11.04 -10.25 15.73
C THR A 186 -10.17 -9.55 16.76
N SER A 187 -9.02 -9.00 16.34
CA SER A 187 -8.12 -8.23 17.20
C SER A 187 -8.32 -6.72 17.06
N ARG A 188 -7.96 -5.96 18.12
CA ARG A 188 -8.00 -4.49 18.09
C ARG A 188 -7.13 -3.92 16.97
N LEU A 189 -5.94 -4.48 16.77
CA LEU A 189 -5.03 -4.05 15.71
C LEU A 189 -5.66 -4.21 14.33
N MET A 190 -6.29 -5.38 14.05
CA MET A 190 -6.90 -5.63 12.75
C MET A 190 -8.12 -4.74 12.50
N LYS A 191 -8.94 -4.51 13.54
CA LYS A 191 -10.05 -3.56 13.47
C LYS A 191 -9.56 -2.15 13.14
N ALA A 192 -8.48 -1.69 13.80
CA ALA A 192 -7.88 -0.40 13.52
C ALA A 192 -7.36 -0.29 12.08
N LEU A 193 -6.69 -1.33 11.57
CA LEU A 193 -6.20 -1.35 10.19
C LEU A 193 -7.35 -1.33 9.16
N PHE A 194 -8.46 -2.03 9.41
CA PHE A 194 -9.64 -1.97 8.57
C PHE A 194 -10.25 -0.56 8.55
N VAL A 195 -10.36 0.08 9.71
CA VAL A 195 -10.85 1.46 9.82
C VAL A 195 -9.92 2.42 9.08
N ILE A 196 -8.61 2.33 9.31
CA ILE A 196 -7.61 3.19 8.65
C ILE A 196 -7.71 3.03 7.13
N HIS A 197 -7.77 1.80 6.62
CA HIS A 197 -7.89 1.55 5.18
C HIS A 197 -9.19 2.13 4.62
N GLY A 198 -10.33 1.87 5.26
CA GLY A 198 -11.63 2.40 4.85
C GLY A 198 -11.67 3.93 4.87
N VAL A 199 -11.13 4.56 5.93
CA VAL A 199 -11.04 6.03 6.04
C VAL A 199 -10.16 6.62 4.95
N MET A 200 -8.99 6.02 4.65
CA MET A 200 -8.13 6.48 3.55
C MET A 200 -8.84 6.44 2.20
N MET A 201 -9.65 5.40 1.95
CA MET A 201 -10.41 5.29 0.71
C MET A 201 -11.57 6.27 0.64
N LEU A 202 -12.32 6.41 1.74
CA LEU A 202 -13.42 7.37 1.83
C LEU A 202 -12.92 8.81 1.60
N ASP A 203 -11.82 9.16 2.24
CA ASP A 203 -11.18 10.47 2.13
C ASP A 203 -10.78 10.78 0.67
N LEU A 204 -10.12 9.84 -0.01
CA LEU A 204 -9.73 10.01 -1.41
C LEU A 204 -10.94 10.17 -2.34
N VAL A 205 -12.01 9.39 -2.13
CA VAL A 205 -13.23 9.50 -2.94
C VAL A 205 -13.93 10.84 -2.68
N ALA A 206 -14.06 11.24 -1.42
CA ALA A 206 -14.68 12.50 -1.03
C ALA A 206 -13.93 13.71 -1.64
N LEU A 207 -12.61 13.74 -1.52
CA LEU A 207 -11.79 14.80 -2.08
C LEU A 207 -11.81 14.81 -3.61
N THR A 208 -11.77 13.63 -4.25
CA THR A 208 -11.86 13.51 -5.70
C THR A 208 -13.21 14.02 -6.23
N LEU A 209 -14.30 13.66 -5.56
CA LEU A 209 -15.65 14.12 -5.92
C LEU A 209 -15.77 15.65 -5.73
N SER A 210 -15.30 16.17 -4.60
CA SER A 210 -15.27 17.62 -4.33
C SER A 210 -14.50 18.37 -5.43
N ARG A 211 -13.36 17.84 -5.86
CA ARG A 211 -12.57 18.44 -6.93
C ARG A 211 -13.27 18.36 -8.29
N ALA A 212 -13.89 17.21 -8.60
CA ALA A 212 -14.67 17.06 -9.84
C ALA A 212 -15.82 18.07 -9.92
N ILE A 213 -16.55 18.28 -8.82
CA ILE A 213 -17.62 19.28 -8.72
C ILE A 213 -17.07 20.68 -8.91
N SER A 214 -15.97 21.05 -8.26
CA SER A 214 -15.31 22.35 -8.44
C SER A 214 -14.94 22.63 -9.90
N LEU A 215 -14.36 21.65 -10.58
CA LEU A 215 -14.01 21.77 -12.00
C LEU A 215 -15.24 21.90 -12.92
N ALA A 216 -16.32 21.20 -12.61
CA ALA A 216 -17.57 21.26 -13.39
C ALA A 216 -18.32 22.57 -13.19
N SER A 217 -18.19 23.22 -12.04
CA SER A 217 -18.82 24.50 -11.72
C SER A 217 -18.05 25.73 -12.25
N GLY A 218 -16.95 25.53 -12.97
CA GLY A 218 -16.19 26.63 -13.62
C GLY A 218 -15.32 27.42 -12.64
N GLY A 219 -14.88 26.79 -11.56
CA GLY A 219 -13.96 27.38 -10.58
C GLY A 219 -12.57 27.60 -11.12
#